data_41e5054c795cba56e2e7ce0f5c327cd0
#
_entry.id   41e5054c795cba56e2e7ce0f5c327cd0
#
_cell.length_a   1.000
_cell.length_b   1.000
_cell.length_c   1.000
_cell.angle_alpha   90.00
_cell.angle_beta   90.00
_cell.angle_gamma   90.00
#
_symmetry.space_group_name_H-M   'P 1'
#
loop_
_entity.id
_entity.type
_entity.pdbx_description
1 polymer ?
#
loop_
_entity_poly.entity_id
_entity_poly.type
_entity_poly.pdbx_seq_one_letter_code
_entity_poly.pdbx_strand_id
1 'polypeptide(L)'
;MKILSPVKYEYGNLKIGGGGFVTGITFHPTDSKTLYIRTDIGGIYRYDFDKNTWVYLASKVTADDPAQTYPLAIALDENDPNKLFFTCGDKRSNYICISDDKGENIIQKALPCSVHGNEVGRATGDRLIYKNGRLYFGSQTAGIIYSEDMGESWQSIDLFGEKNISLIWTDSEGKLFIAGCSGEANSPDGVTRGHTLYCSTDGLKSFVPLTAPEPVKYENSSYYGFVPQRITSDSRYIYITFASSGEVFYGGMGA
;
A
#
# COMPACT_ATOMS: atom_id res chain seq x y z
N MET A 1 -22.64 29.99 1.97
CA MET A 1 -22.21 28.70 2.49
C MET A 1 -23.41 27.78 2.50
N LYS A 2 -23.41 26.71 1.68
CA LYS A 2 -24.54 25.78 1.62
C LYS A 2 -24.30 24.74 2.72
N ILE A 3 -25.12 24.78 3.76
CA ILE A 3 -25.07 23.77 4.83
C ILE A 3 -25.61 22.49 4.17
N LEU A 4 -24.77 21.50 4.01
CA LEU A 4 -25.18 20.17 3.59
C LEU A 4 -26.03 19.55 4.69
N SER A 5 -27.13 18.91 4.32
CA SER A 5 -27.94 18.16 5.29
C SER A 5 -27.06 17.09 5.96
N PRO A 6 -27.21 16.87 7.26
CA PRO A 6 -26.44 15.84 7.95
C PRO A 6 -26.72 14.48 7.30
N VAL A 7 -25.66 13.80 6.91
CA VAL A 7 -25.75 12.42 6.40
C VAL A 7 -25.94 11.50 7.59
N LYS A 8 -26.98 10.67 7.56
CA LYS A 8 -27.18 9.64 8.57
C LYS A 8 -26.20 8.49 8.30
N TYR A 9 -25.30 8.26 9.23
CA TYR A 9 -24.39 7.12 9.19
C TYR A 9 -24.95 5.97 10.04
N GLU A 10 -24.79 4.76 9.53
CA GLU A 10 -25.01 3.53 10.29
C GLU A 10 -23.65 2.89 10.56
N TYR A 11 -23.41 2.54 11.81
CA TYR A 11 -22.18 1.91 12.26
C TYR A 11 -22.42 0.43 12.50
N GLY A 12 -21.53 -0.40 11.98
CA GLY A 12 -21.57 -1.84 12.18
C GLY A 12 -20.16 -2.42 12.33
N ASN A 13 -20.07 -3.60 12.89
CA ASN A 13 -18.83 -4.33 13.01
C ASN A 13 -18.72 -5.36 11.89
N LEU A 14 -17.66 -5.29 11.10
CA LEU A 14 -17.27 -6.35 10.17
C LEU A 14 -16.45 -7.38 10.96
N LYS A 15 -17.05 -8.52 11.26
CA LYS A 15 -16.40 -9.60 12.00
C LYS A 15 -15.36 -10.28 11.11
N ILE A 16 -14.09 -10.12 11.42
CA ILE A 16 -12.97 -10.78 10.76
C ILE A 16 -12.65 -12.04 11.59
N GLY A 17 -12.94 -13.21 11.05
CA GLY A 17 -12.63 -14.50 11.68
C GLY A 17 -11.20 -14.98 11.48
N GLY A 18 -10.24 -14.08 11.25
CA GLY A 18 -8.84 -14.39 10.93
C GLY A 18 -7.86 -13.80 11.90
N GLY A 19 -6.60 -14.23 11.82
CA GLY A 19 -5.49 -13.72 12.62
C GLY A 19 -4.77 -12.55 11.95
N GLY A 20 -4.15 -11.71 12.78
CA GLY A 20 -3.30 -10.62 12.35
C GLY A 20 -3.92 -9.23 12.55
N PHE A 21 -3.05 -8.22 12.48
CA PHE A 21 -3.46 -6.82 12.52
C PHE A 21 -3.83 -6.35 11.11
N VAL A 22 -5.03 -5.74 10.93
CA VAL A 22 -5.44 -5.20 9.63
C VAL A 22 -4.58 -3.99 9.30
N THR A 23 -3.77 -4.12 8.26
CA THR A 23 -2.83 -3.09 7.82
C THR A 23 -3.32 -2.26 6.63
N GLY A 24 -4.40 -2.71 5.97
CA GLY A 24 -4.99 -1.97 4.87
C GLY A 24 -6.38 -2.45 4.51
N ILE A 25 -7.19 -1.49 4.04
CA ILE A 25 -8.54 -1.71 3.51
C ILE A 25 -8.56 -1.10 2.11
N THR A 26 -9.00 -1.88 1.12
CA THR A 26 -9.01 -1.45 -0.29
C THR A 26 -10.38 -1.72 -0.89
N PHE A 27 -11.09 -0.66 -1.24
CA PHE A 27 -12.31 -0.72 -2.04
C PHE A 27 -11.98 -0.63 -3.52
N HIS A 28 -12.76 -1.33 -4.35
CA HIS A 28 -12.67 -1.12 -5.78
C HIS A 28 -13.23 0.28 -6.14
N PRO A 29 -12.56 1.04 -7.01
CA PRO A 29 -12.94 2.43 -7.28
C PRO A 29 -14.31 2.58 -7.96
N THR A 30 -14.77 1.57 -8.70
CA THR A 30 -16.01 1.62 -9.49
C THR A 30 -17.02 0.52 -9.11
N ASP A 31 -16.63 -0.49 -8.31
CA ASP A 31 -17.53 -1.54 -7.81
C ASP A 31 -17.64 -1.51 -6.28
N SER A 32 -18.72 -0.97 -5.76
CA SER A 32 -18.97 -0.84 -4.32
C SER A 32 -19.12 -2.18 -3.58
N LYS A 33 -19.24 -3.30 -4.30
CA LYS A 33 -19.34 -4.65 -3.73
C LYS A 33 -18.00 -5.40 -3.75
N THR A 34 -16.92 -4.77 -4.14
CA THR A 34 -15.59 -5.38 -4.10
C THR A 34 -14.73 -4.68 -3.06
N LEU A 35 -14.45 -5.41 -1.97
CA LEU A 35 -13.70 -4.94 -0.82
C LEU A 35 -12.71 -6.00 -0.37
N TYR A 36 -11.47 -5.57 -0.17
CA TYR A 36 -10.38 -6.40 0.36
C TYR A 36 -9.76 -5.79 1.60
N ILE A 37 -9.25 -6.63 2.48
CA ILE A 37 -8.33 -6.24 3.54
C ILE A 37 -7.05 -7.06 3.44
N ARG A 38 -5.97 -6.49 3.92
CA ARG A 38 -4.71 -7.18 4.19
C ARG A 38 -4.39 -7.13 5.68
N THR A 39 -3.77 -8.20 6.18
CA THR A 39 -3.26 -8.26 7.55
C THR A 39 -1.73 -8.33 7.52
N ASP A 40 -1.10 -8.06 8.64
CA ASP A 40 0.36 -8.02 8.75
C ASP A 40 1.02 -9.40 8.53
N ILE A 41 0.39 -10.48 8.97
CA ILE A 41 0.93 -11.85 8.84
C ILE A 41 -0.04 -12.84 8.20
N GLY A 42 -1.35 -12.63 8.34
CA GLY A 42 -2.35 -13.65 8.00
C GLY A 42 -2.65 -13.78 6.51
N GLY A 43 -2.57 -12.72 5.73
CA GLY A 43 -2.90 -12.73 4.30
C GLY A 43 -3.96 -11.73 3.87
N ILE A 44 -4.59 -12.01 2.74
CA ILE A 44 -5.62 -11.20 2.10
C ILE A 44 -6.99 -11.82 2.33
N TYR A 45 -7.98 -10.97 2.58
CA TYR A 45 -9.38 -11.37 2.72
C TYR A 45 -10.26 -10.52 1.80
N ARG A 46 -11.24 -11.14 1.18
CA ARG A 46 -12.31 -10.49 0.43
C ARG A 46 -13.60 -10.52 1.24
N TYR A 47 -14.34 -9.41 1.24
CA TYR A 47 -15.64 -9.36 1.88
C TYR A 47 -16.73 -9.90 0.94
N ASP A 48 -17.50 -10.88 1.40
CA ASP A 48 -18.68 -11.41 0.74
C ASP A 48 -19.90 -10.64 1.29
N PHE A 49 -20.42 -9.69 0.51
CA PHE A 49 -21.55 -8.84 0.90
C PHE A 49 -22.87 -9.62 1.02
N ASP A 50 -23.01 -10.71 0.30
CA ASP A 50 -24.26 -11.51 0.34
C ASP A 50 -24.29 -12.40 1.58
N LYS A 51 -23.16 -12.91 2.00
CA LYS A 51 -23.01 -13.75 3.20
C LYS A 51 -22.63 -12.96 4.45
N ASN A 52 -22.31 -11.66 4.30
CA ASN A 52 -21.84 -10.79 5.38
C ASN A 52 -20.65 -11.39 6.15
N THR A 53 -19.66 -11.88 5.41
CA THR A 53 -18.48 -12.55 5.97
C THR A 53 -17.22 -12.29 5.15
N TRP A 54 -16.06 -12.53 5.76
CA TRP A 54 -14.77 -12.47 5.09
C TRP A 54 -14.37 -13.83 4.53
N VAL A 55 -13.91 -13.85 3.29
CA VAL A 55 -13.34 -15.01 2.61
C VAL A 55 -11.82 -14.87 2.62
N TYR A 56 -11.14 -15.85 3.22
CA TYR A 56 -9.68 -15.90 3.22
C TYR A 56 -9.18 -16.40 1.87
N LEU A 57 -8.38 -15.61 1.17
CA LEU A 57 -7.94 -15.91 -0.20
C LEU A 57 -6.72 -16.83 -0.26
N ALA A 58 -5.88 -16.80 0.75
CA ALA A 58 -4.70 -17.65 0.85
C ALA A 58 -5.01 -19.07 1.41
N SER A 59 -6.20 -19.58 1.21
CA SER A 59 -6.64 -20.87 1.78
C SER A 59 -5.86 -22.10 1.25
N LYS A 60 -5.11 -21.93 0.17
CA LYS A 60 -4.26 -22.97 -0.43
C LYS A 60 -2.81 -22.93 0.08
N VAL A 61 -2.47 -21.96 0.93
CA VAL A 61 -1.14 -21.85 1.53
C VAL A 61 -0.93 -22.98 2.53
N THR A 62 0.14 -23.72 2.35
CA THR A 62 0.58 -24.74 3.31
C THR A 62 1.61 -24.18 4.27
N ALA A 63 1.85 -24.86 5.39
CA ALA A 63 2.88 -24.48 6.34
C ALA A 63 4.30 -24.47 5.72
N ASP A 64 4.49 -25.23 4.65
CA ASP A 64 5.75 -25.36 3.94
C ASP A 64 5.94 -24.28 2.86
N ASP A 65 4.85 -23.60 2.45
CA ASP A 65 4.90 -22.48 1.50
C ASP A 65 4.13 -21.27 2.04
N PRO A 66 4.76 -20.40 2.83
CA PRO A 66 4.15 -19.20 3.37
C PRO A 66 4.00 -18.08 2.32
N ALA A 67 4.12 -18.38 1.05
CA ALA A 67 4.26 -17.43 -0.04
C ALA A 67 3.16 -16.36 -0.10
N GLN A 68 1.93 -16.67 0.32
CA GLN A 68 0.82 -15.72 0.31
C GLN A 68 0.57 -15.05 1.66
N THR A 69 1.48 -15.21 2.61
CA THR A 69 1.46 -14.53 3.91
C THR A 69 2.25 -13.23 3.88
N TYR A 70 2.15 -12.43 4.92
CA TYR A 70 2.81 -11.13 5.06
C TYR A 70 2.54 -10.17 3.90
N PRO A 71 1.27 -9.96 3.49
CA PRO A 71 0.96 -9.07 2.38
C PRO A 71 1.32 -7.63 2.72
N LEU A 72 1.97 -6.95 1.76
CA LEU A 72 2.41 -5.57 1.94
C LEU A 72 1.50 -4.57 1.22
N ALA A 73 0.99 -4.91 0.04
CA ALA A 73 0.19 -3.99 -0.76
C ALA A 73 -0.85 -4.72 -1.60
N ILE A 74 -1.95 -4.03 -1.91
CA ILE A 74 -3.02 -4.49 -2.80
C ILE A 74 -3.21 -3.44 -3.90
N ALA A 75 -3.43 -3.89 -5.13
CA ALA A 75 -3.93 -3.06 -6.23
C ALA A 75 -5.12 -3.75 -6.92
N LEU A 76 -5.99 -2.94 -7.50
CA LEU A 76 -7.15 -3.38 -8.26
C LEU A 76 -7.12 -2.74 -9.65
N ASP A 77 -7.70 -3.41 -10.64
CA ASP A 77 -7.92 -2.82 -11.96
C ASP A 77 -9.21 -2.01 -11.92
N GLU A 78 -9.13 -0.70 -12.11
CA GLU A 78 -10.31 0.20 -12.08
C GLU A 78 -11.39 -0.16 -13.11
N ASN A 79 -11.02 -0.90 -14.15
CA ASN A 79 -11.90 -1.29 -15.27
C ASN A 79 -12.42 -2.74 -15.14
N ASP A 80 -11.80 -3.55 -14.30
CA ASP A 80 -12.19 -4.96 -14.12
C ASP A 80 -12.18 -5.35 -12.63
N PRO A 81 -13.35 -5.41 -11.98
CA PRO A 81 -13.46 -5.74 -10.57
C PRO A 81 -13.08 -7.19 -10.23
N ASN A 82 -12.82 -8.03 -11.21
CA ASN A 82 -12.34 -9.39 -10.99
C ASN A 82 -10.81 -9.43 -10.79
N LYS A 83 -10.10 -8.42 -11.29
CA LYS A 83 -8.64 -8.37 -11.18
C LYS A 83 -8.17 -7.89 -9.84
N LEU A 84 -7.33 -8.71 -9.23
CA LEU A 84 -6.67 -8.46 -7.97
C LEU A 84 -5.18 -8.67 -8.11
N PHE A 85 -4.41 -7.73 -7.59
CA PHE A 85 -2.96 -7.82 -7.47
C PHE A 85 -2.57 -7.59 -6.01
N PHE A 86 -1.64 -8.36 -5.48
CA PHE A 86 -1.07 -8.09 -4.17
C PHE A 86 0.36 -8.59 -4.07
N THR A 87 1.16 -7.93 -3.26
CA THR A 87 2.52 -8.36 -2.95
C THR A 87 2.56 -9.02 -1.60
N CYS A 88 3.32 -10.12 -1.47
CA CYS A 88 3.48 -10.85 -0.23
C CYS A 88 4.85 -11.54 -0.17
N GLY A 89 5.25 -11.94 1.04
CA GLY A 89 6.49 -12.67 1.25
C GLY A 89 7.05 -12.53 2.66
N ASP A 90 8.03 -13.36 2.96
CA ASP A 90 8.69 -13.45 4.26
C ASP A 90 10.16 -12.99 4.23
N LYS A 91 10.53 -12.10 3.33
CA LYS A 91 11.90 -11.64 3.01
C LYS A 91 12.76 -12.66 2.25
N ARG A 92 12.50 -13.96 2.39
CA ARG A 92 13.23 -15.04 1.68
C ARG A 92 12.59 -15.35 0.34
N SER A 93 11.27 -15.33 0.34
CA SER A 93 10.44 -15.60 -0.84
C SER A 93 9.48 -14.44 -1.03
N ASN A 94 9.57 -13.75 -2.16
CA ASN A 94 8.84 -12.52 -2.43
C ASN A 94 8.06 -12.66 -3.73
N TYR A 95 6.79 -12.32 -3.71
CA TYR A 95 5.89 -12.57 -4.82
C TYR A 95 4.99 -11.38 -5.12
N ILE A 96 4.70 -11.24 -6.41
CA ILE A 96 3.46 -10.63 -6.89
C ILE A 96 2.45 -11.73 -7.13
N CYS A 97 1.28 -11.59 -6.57
CA CYS A 97 0.15 -12.48 -6.70
C CYS A 97 -0.92 -11.82 -7.55
N ILE A 98 -1.48 -12.55 -8.49
CA ILE A 98 -2.40 -12.06 -9.52
C ILE A 98 -3.61 -12.99 -9.58
N SER A 99 -4.79 -12.41 -9.67
CA SER A 99 -6.04 -13.12 -9.88
C SER A 99 -6.92 -12.36 -10.87
N ASP A 100 -7.62 -13.08 -11.73
CA ASP A 100 -8.62 -12.57 -12.67
C ASP A 100 -10.06 -12.97 -12.24
N ASP A 101 -10.23 -13.50 -11.04
CA ASP A 101 -11.50 -14.02 -10.52
C ASP A 101 -11.74 -13.68 -9.03
N LYS A 102 -11.38 -12.47 -8.64
CA LYS A 102 -11.56 -11.94 -7.26
C LYS A 102 -10.82 -12.75 -6.20
N GLY A 103 -9.74 -13.44 -6.56
CA GLY A 103 -8.90 -14.21 -5.64
C GLY A 103 -9.29 -15.67 -5.47
N GLU A 104 -10.22 -16.21 -6.27
CA GLU A 104 -10.55 -17.63 -6.23
C GLU A 104 -9.39 -18.50 -6.74
N ASN A 105 -8.70 -18.02 -7.79
CA ASN A 105 -7.46 -18.58 -8.28
C ASN A 105 -6.37 -17.51 -8.27
N ILE A 106 -5.20 -17.88 -7.76
CA ILE A 106 -4.07 -16.96 -7.59
C ILE A 106 -2.85 -17.54 -8.30
N ILE A 107 -2.26 -16.74 -9.18
CA ILE A 107 -0.99 -17.00 -9.83
C ILE A 107 0.10 -16.24 -9.09
N GLN A 108 1.17 -16.92 -8.69
CA GLN A 108 2.32 -16.32 -8.03
C GLN A 108 3.49 -16.20 -9.00
N LYS A 109 4.12 -15.02 -9.00
CA LYS A 109 5.35 -14.77 -9.75
C LYS A 109 6.40 -14.15 -8.84
N ALA A 110 7.66 -14.47 -9.07
CA ALA A 110 8.74 -13.92 -8.26
C ALA A 110 8.83 -12.39 -8.37
N LEU A 111 9.01 -11.73 -7.23
CA LEU A 111 9.27 -10.29 -7.17
C LEU A 111 10.77 -10.08 -6.90
N PRO A 112 11.47 -9.20 -7.67
CA PRO A 112 12.93 -9.05 -7.58
C PRO A 112 13.42 -8.24 -6.38
N CYS A 113 12.56 -7.98 -5.41
CA CYS A 113 12.90 -7.22 -4.21
C CYS A 113 12.18 -7.78 -2.99
N SER A 114 12.70 -7.45 -1.80
CA SER A 114 12.15 -7.92 -0.55
C SER A 114 10.77 -7.34 -0.26
N VAL A 115 9.87 -8.19 0.23
CA VAL A 115 8.52 -7.84 0.68
C VAL A 115 8.30 -8.38 2.09
N HIS A 116 7.74 -7.57 2.96
CA HIS A 116 7.32 -8.01 4.28
C HIS A 116 6.25 -7.08 4.86
N GLY A 117 5.03 -7.58 5.02
CA GLY A 117 3.88 -6.81 5.50
C GLY A 117 3.84 -6.56 6.99
N ASN A 118 4.69 -7.24 7.76
CA ASN A 118 4.80 -7.09 9.21
C ASN A 118 5.85 -6.03 9.58
N GLU A 119 6.05 -5.78 10.87
CA GLU A 119 7.02 -4.81 11.41
C GLU A 119 6.81 -3.42 10.78
N VAL A 120 7.83 -2.86 10.15
CA VAL A 120 7.79 -1.53 9.50
C VAL A 120 6.77 -1.48 8.36
N GLY A 121 6.47 -2.60 7.72
CA GLY A 121 5.44 -2.70 6.68
C GLY A 121 4.03 -2.36 7.16
N ARG A 122 3.75 -2.44 8.47
CA ARG A 122 2.44 -2.07 9.05
C ARG A 122 2.14 -0.57 8.94
N ALA A 123 3.18 0.25 9.01
CA ALA A 123 3.06 1.71 9.12
C ALA A 123 3.17 2.43 7.78
N THR A 124 3.13 1.72 6.67
CA THR A 124 3.32 2.31 5.36
C THR A 124 2.04 2.36 4.55
N GLY A 125 2.00 3.26 3.58
CA GLY A 125 0.88 3.45 2.67
C GLY A 125 0.73 2.34 1.63
N ASP A 126 -0.12 2.57 0.65
CA ASP A 126 -0.25 1.66 -0.49
C ASP A 126 0.97 1.78 -1.39
N ARG A 127 1.56 0.64 -1.71
CA ARG A 127 2.82 0.56 -2.46
C ARG A 127 2.67 -0.08 -3.83
N LEU A 128 1.47 -0.52 -4.18
CA LEU A 128 1.18 -1.19 -5.44
C LEU A 128 0.04 -0.48 -6.16
N ILE A 129 0.22 -0.20 -7.43
CA ILE A 129 -0.84 0.26 -8.31
C ILE A 129 -0.81 -0.52 -9.62
N TYR A 130 -1.99 -0.71 -10.21
CA TYR A 130 -2.15 -1.17 -11.58
C TYR A 130 -2.86 -0.08 -12.38
N LYS A 131 -2.25 0.38 -13.44
CA LYS A 131 -2.78 1.44 -14.29
C LYS A 131 -2.35 1.26 -15.73
N ASN A 132 -3.31 1.29 -16.66
CA ASN A 132 -3.07 1.21 -18.10
C ASN A 132 -2.20 0.00 -18.50
N GLY A 133 -2.46 -1.17 -17.94
CA GLY A 133 -1.71 -2.40 -18.27
C GLY A 133 -0.36 -2.55 -17.56
N ARG A 134 -0.01 -1.60 -16.70
CA ARG A 134 1.30 -1.59 -16.01
C ARG A 134 1.11 -1.71 -14.50
N LEU A 135 1.89 -2.57 -13.89
CA LEU A 135 2.07 -2.66 -12.44
C LEU A 135 3.22 -1.75 -12.01
N TYR A 136 3.04 -0.99 -10.95
CA TYR A 136 4.10 -0.25 -10.26
C TYR A 136 4.16 -0.68 -8.81
N PHE A 137 5.35 -0.95 -8.33
CA PHE A 137 5.56 -1.33 -6.94
C PHE A 137 6.64 -0.49 -6.27
N GLY A 138 6.30 0.09 -5.12
CA GLY A 138 7.21 0.79 -4.23
C GLY A 138 7.87 -0.16 -3.26
N SER A 139 9.10 -0.53 -3.53
CA SER A 139 9.88 -1.42 -2.68
C SER A 139 10.34 -0.73 -1.40
N GLN A 140 10.63 -1.53 -0.38
CA GLN A 140 11.27 -1.07 0.86
C GLN A 140 12.78 -0.85 0.68
N THR A 141 13.40 -1.44 -0.35
CA THR A 141 14.86 -1.49 -0.50
C THR A 141 15.37 -1.23 -1.91
N ALA A 142 14.50 -1.31 -2.93
CA ALA A 142 14.88 -1.25 -4.34
C ALA A 142 14.27 -0.07 -5.11
N GLY A 143 13.69 0.91 -4.41
CA GLY A 143 13.02 2.04 -5.06
C GLY A 143 11.71 1.64 -5.73
N ILE A 144 11.41 2.25 -6.87
CA ILE A 144 10.23 1.93 -7.68
C ILE A 144 10.63 0.92 -8.74
N ILE A 145 9.84 -0.14 -8.84
CA ILE A 145 9.91 -1.07 -9.95
C ILE A 145 8.57 -1.15 -10.67
N TYR A 146 8.58 -1.44 -11.97
CA TYR A 146 7.37 -1.61 -12.75
C TYR A 146 7.46 -2.80 -13.69
N SER A 147 6.30 -3.34 -14.05
CA SER A 147 6.14 -4.45 -14.99
C SER A 147 5.07 -4.09 -16.03
N GLU A 148 5.32 -4.41 -17.30
CA GLU A 148 4.40 -4.25 -18.44
C GLU A 148 3.85 -5.59 -18.93
N ASP A 149 4.28 -6.69 -18.34
CA ASP A 149 3.99 -8.06 -18.72
C ASP A 149 3.38 -8.89 -17.59
N MET A 150 2.58 -8.23 -16.75
CA MET A 150 1.88 -8.86 -15.62
C MET A 150 2.85 -9.57 -14.66
N GLY A 151 3.98 -8.92 -14.35
CA GLY A 151 4.95 -9.39 -13.36
C GLY A 151 5.92 -10.48 -13.84
N GLU A 152 6.01 -10.77 -15.14
CA GLU A 152 7.02 -11.68 -15.68
C GLU A 152 8.42 -11.06 -15.62
N SER A 153 8.52 -9.78 -15.96
CA SER A 153 9.75 -9.01 -15.85
C SER A 153 9.52 -7.67 -15.16
N TRP A 154 10.58 -7.15 -14.55
CA TRP A 154 10.54 -5.88 -13.79
C TRP A 154 11.69 -4.98 -14.21
N GLN A 155 11.39 -3.69 -14.30
CA GLN A 155 12.34 -2.62 -14.57
C GLN A 155 12.35 -1.65 -13.39
N SER A 156 13.50 -1.02 -13.13
CA SER A 156 13.67 -0.04 -12.06
C SER A 156 13.50 1.37 -12.59
N ILE A 157 12.92 2.24 -11.75
CA ILE A 157 12.89 3.69 -11.96
C ILE A 157 13.76 4.32 -10.89
N ASP A 158 14.78 5.07 -11.31
CA ASP A 158 15.58 5.85 -10.38
C ASP A 158 14.79 7.09 -9.93
N LEU A 159 14.59 7.21 -8.63
CA LEU A 159 13.97 8.36 -8.00
C LEU A 159 14.98 9.00 -7.05
N PHE A 160 15.93 9.77 -7.58
CA PHE A 160 16.92 10.54 -6.81
C PHE A 160 17.65 9.75 -5.72
N GLY A 161 17.87 8.43 -5.94
CA GLY A 161 18.47 7.54 -4.96
C GLY A 161 17.53 7.07 -3.84
N GLU A 162 16.24 7.43 -3.91
CA GLU A 162 15.23 6.97 -2.96
C GLU A 162 15.00 5.46 -3.10
N LYS A 163 15.33 4.71 -2.07
CA LYS A 163 15.23 3.25 -2.09
C LYS A 163 14.05 2.70 -1.30
N ASN A 164 13.62 3.41 -0.27
CA ASN A 164 12.46 3.04 0.52
C ASN A 164 11.25 3.87 0.09
N ILE A 165 10.38 3.26 -0.68
CA ILE A 165 9.13 3.87 -1.15
C ILE A 165 8.00 3.41 -0.25
N SER A 166 7.35 4.33 0.45
CA SER A 166 6.26 4.04 1.39
C SER A 166 4.87 4.20 0.79
N LEU A 167 4.75 4.88 -0.33
CA LEU A 167 3.48 5.17 -0.96
C LEU A 167 3.68 5.35 -2.47
N ILE A 168 2.79 4.74 -3.26
CA ILE A 168 2.53 5.09 -4.66
C ILE A 168 1.02 5.25 -4.82
N TRP A 169 0.60 6.35 -5.42
CA TRP A 169 -0.80 6.60 -5.72
C TRP A 169 -0.94 7.39 -7.02
N THR A 170 -2.05 7.19 -7.74
CA THR A 170 -2.37 7.93 -8.96
C THR A 170 -3.74 8.55 -8.86
N ASP A 171 -3.89 9.78 -9.37
CA ASP A 171 -5.19 10.42 -9.51
C ASP A 171 -5.91 9.99 -10.80
N SER A 172 -7.11 10.50 -11.00
CA SER A 172 -7.92 10.23 -12.20
C SER A 172 -7.31 10.81 -13.48
N GLU A 173 -6.43 11.80 -13.39
CA GLU A 173 -5.72 12.41 -14.52
C GLU A 173 -4.42 11.67 -14.85
N GLY A 174 -4.05 10.66 -14.07
CA GLY A 174 -2.82 9.88 -14.26
C GLY A 174 -1.57 10.52 -13.67
N LYS A 175 -1.71 11.54 -12.82
CA LYS A 175 -0.59 12.04 -12.02
C LYS A 175 -0.20 10.99 -10.99
N LEU A 176 1.09 10.77 -10.84
CA LEU A 176 1.64 9.81 -9.87
C LEU A 176 2.22 10.55 -8.67
N PHE A 177 1.85 10.09 -7.49
CA PHE A 177 2.35 10.58 -6.22
C PHE A 177 3.13 9.47 -5.54
N ILE A 178 4.33 9.79 -5.10
CA ILE A 178 5.28 8.84 -4.55
C ILE A 178 5.88 9.43 -3.28
N ALA A 179 5.90 8.65 -2.23
CA ALA A 179 6.63 9.01 -1.03
C ALA A 179 7.79 8.06 -0.79
N GLY A 180 8.95 8.60 -0.53
CA GLY A 180 10.15 7.80 -0.31
C GLY A 180 11.23 8.52 0.48
N CYS A 181 12.22 7.76 0.89
CA CYS A 181 13.47 8.24 1.48
C CYS A 181 14.66 7.42 1.00
N SER A 182 15.85 8.02 1.05
CA SER A 182 17.11 7.39 0.61
C SER A 182 17.58 6.25 1.53
N GLY A 183 17.10 6.21 2.78
CA GLY A 183 17.46 5.20 3.76
C GLY A 183 16.66 3.91 3.64
N GLU A 184 17.18 2.83 4.18
CA GLU A 184 16.39 1.63 4.41
C GLU A 184 15.26 1.91 5.40
N ALA A 185 14.19 1.10 5.34
CA ALA A 185 13.04 1.23 6.23
C ALA A 185 13.42 1.19 7.73
N ASN A 186 14.51 0.48 8.04
CA ASN A 186 15.16 0.49 9.35
C ASN A 186 16.55 1.08 9.16
N SER A 187 16.77 2.30 9.62
CA SER A 187 18.14 2.78 9.74
C SER A 187 18.86 1.96 10.83
N PRO A 188 20.21 1.91 10.81
CA PRO A 188 20.99 1.18 11.83
C PRO A 188 20.73 1.65 13.28
N ASP A 189 20.22 2.86 13.44
CA ASP A 189 19.83 3.44 14.73
C ASP A 189 18.38 3.12 15.14
N GLY A 190 17.64 2.33 14.34
CA GLY A 190 16.25 1.98 14.59
C GLY A 190 15.24 3.10 14.31
N VAL A 191 15.68 4.20 13.72
CA VAL A 191 14.85 5.39 13.48
C VAL A 191 14.23 5.35 12.09
N THR A 192 12.90 5.37 12.01
CA THR A 192 12.19 5.60 10.75
C THR A 192 12.19 7.09 10.44
N ARG A 193 12.81 7.48 9.34
CA ARG A 193 12.86 8.89 8.93
C ARG A 193 11.62 9.27 8.14
N GLY A 194 11.29 10.55 8.15
CA GLY A 194 10.23 11.11 7.33
C GLY A 194 10.51 10.91 5.83
N HIS A 195 9.46 10.81 5.05
CA HIS A 195 9.52 10.59 3.62
C HIS A 195 9.16 11.86 2.85
N THR A 196 9.90 12.14 1.79
CA THR A 196 9.53 13.21 0.85
C THR A 196 8.43 12.71 -0.07
N LEU A 197 7.43 13.54 -0.28
CA LEU A 197 6.37 13.29 -1.26
C LEU A 197 6.76 13.96 -2.59
N TYR A 198 6.67 13.21 -3.66
CA TYR A 198 6.93 13.65 -5.03
C TYR A 198 5.68 13.51 -5.89
N CYS A 199 5.56 14.35 -6.90
CA CYS A 199 4.54 14.24 -7.94
C CYS A 199 5.21 14.13 -9.31
N SER A 200 4.71 13.23 -10.16
CA SER A 200 5.07 13.11 -11.56
C SER A 200 3.83 13.23 -12.43
N THR A 201 3.92 14.05 -13.48
CA THR A 201 2.84 14.27 -14.46
C THR A 201 3.16 13.73 -15.84
N ASP A 202 4.32 13.11 -16.01
CA ASP A 202 4.86 12.67 -17.31
C ASP A 202 5.23 11.17 -17.34
N GLY A 203 4.57 10.39 -16.49
CA GLY A 203 4.75 8.94 -16.44
C GLY A 203 6.08 8.51 -15.82
N LEU A 204 6.49 9.17 -14.74
CA LEU A 204 7.71 8.89 -13.98
C LEU A 204 9.03 9.28 -14.69
N LYS A 205 8.97 10.18 -15.65
CA LYS A 205 10.18 10.71 -16.31
C LYS A 205 10.80 11.86 -15.54
N SER A 206 9.97 12.67 -14.88
CA SER A 206 10.41 13.74 -14.00
C SER A 206 9.56 13.79 -12.72
N PHE A 207 10.13 14.38 -11.66
CA PHE A 207 9.54 14.44 -10.34
C PHE A 207 9.67 15.82 -9.74
N VAL A 208 8.59 16.30 -9.15
CA VAL A 208 8.57 17.55 -8.38
C VAL A 208 8.34 17.21 -6.91
N PRO A 209 9.24 17.57 -6.00
CA PRO A 209 9.00 17.40 -4.59
C PRO A 209 7.86 18.32 -4.13
N LEU A 210 6.94 17.77 -3.36
CA LEU A 210 5.87 18.53 -2.72
C LEU A 210 6.29 18.88 -1.30
N THR A 211 6.00 20.10 -0.89
CA THR A 211 6.30 20.54 0.48
C THR A 211 5.37 19.82 1.45
N ALA A 212 5.94 18.96 2.29
CA ALA A 212 5.23 18.39 3.41
C ALA A 212 5.10 19.42 4.55
N PRO A 213 4.09 19.32 5.43
CA PRO A 213 4.07 20.08 6.66
C PRO A 213 5.34 19.84 7.46
N GLU A 214 5.88 20.90 8.09
CA GLU A 214 6.99 20.73 9.01
C GLU A 214 6.57 19.83 10.19
N PRO A 215 7.36 18.84 10.57
CA PRO A 215 7.04 18.00 11.71
C PRO A 215 7.03 18.83 12.98
N VAL A 216 5.95 18.71 13.75
CA VAL A 216 5.88 19.32 15.07
C VAL A 216 6.79 18.56 16.01
N LYS A 217 7.88 19.17 16.41
CA LYS A 217 8.75 18.62 17.46
C LYS A 217 8.08 18.88 18.82
N TYR A 218 7.61 17.84 19.45
CA TYR A 218 7.26 17.91 20.88
C TYR A 218 8.55 17.79 21.70
N GLU A 219 8.69 18.61 22.74
CA GLU A 219 9.77 18.45 23.72
C GLU A 219 9.76 17.01 24.22
N ASN A 220 10.91 16.35 24.17
CA ASN A 220 11.10 14.94 24.53
C ASN A 220 10.43 13.89 23.63
N SER A 221 10.09 14.22 22.38
CA SER A 221 9.64 13.22 21.43
C SER A 221 10.72 12.91 20.40
N SER A 222 10.80 11.64 20.05
CA SER A 222 11.70 11.09 19.02
C SER A 222 11.06 11.08 17.61
N TYR A 223 10.18 12.03 17.32
CA TYR A 223 9.53 12.13 16.01
C TYR A 223 10.45 12.81 15.00
N TYR A 224 10.72 12.13 13.89
CA TYR A 224 11.71 12.56 12.89
C TYR A 224 11.10 12.97 11.57
N GLY A 225 9.79 13.11 11.49
CA GLY A 225 9.10 13.56 10.30
C GLY A 225 7.81 12.79 10.03
N PHE A 226 7.21 13.06 8.88
CA PHE A 226 5.95 12.44 8.50
C PHE A 226 6.17 11.39 7.40
N VAL A 227 5.41 10.30 7.50
CA VAL A 227 5.32 9.26 6.46
C VAL A 227 3.93 9.31 5.86
N PRO A 228 3.75 9.71 4.59
CA PRO A 228 2.46 9.68 3.92
C PRO A 228 1.88 8.26 3.90
N GLN A 229 0.61 8.13 4.26
CA GLN A 229 -0.06 6.83 4.41
C GLN A 229 -1.12 6.59 3.35
N ARG A 230 -1.96 7.58 3.09
CA ARG A 230 -3.04 7.51 2.11
C ARG A 230 -3.18 8.83 1.39
N ILE A 231 -3.51 8.74 0.12
CA ILE A 231 -3.87 9.88 -0.71
C ILE A 231 -5.23 9.62 -1.32
N THR A 232 -6.05 10.64 -1.36
CA THR A 232 -7.26 10.70 -2.17
C THR A 232 -7.43 12.10 -2.72
N SER A 233 -8.26 12.28 -3.73
CA SER A 233 -8.53 13.59 -4.31
C SER A 233 -10.01 13.79 -4.62
N ASP A 234 -10.42 15.03 -4.67
CA ASP A 234 -11.62 15.47 -5.36
C ASP A 234 -11.24 16.37 -6.55
N SER A 235 -12.20 17.07 -7.14
CA SER A 235 -11.96 17.97 -8.29
C SER A 235 -11.10 19.21 -7.97
N ARG A 236 -10.77 19.47 -6.69
CA ARG A 236 -10.07 20.68 -6.25
C ARG A 236 -8.85 20.40 -5.40
N TYR A 237 -8.88 19.35 -4.58
CA TYR A 237 -7.90 19.12 -3.53
C TYR A 237 -7.38 17.68 -3.56
N ILE A 238 -6.16 17.55 -3.11
CA ILE A 238 -5.55 16.27 -2.74
C ILE A 238 -5.50 16.22 -1.22
N TYR A 239 -6.02 15.14 -0.67
CA TYR A 239 -6.04 14.88 0.78
C TYR A 239 -5.02 13.81 1.10
N ILE A 240 -4.15 14.10 2.05
CA ILE A 240 -3.07 13.19 2.43
C ILE A 240 -3.13 12.98 3.93
N THR A 241 -3.11 11.72 4.35
CA THR A 241 -2.92 11.36 5.75
C THR A 241 -1.47 11.00 6.00
N PHE A 242 -0.97 11.36 7.17
CA PHE A 242 0.40 11.09 7.58
C PHE A 242 0.41 10.28 8.86
N ALA A 243 1.42 9.39 8.99
CA ALA A 243 1.86 8.86 10.26
C ALA A 243 3.13 9.57 10.70
N SER A 244 3.30 9.78 11.98
CA SER A 244 4.57 10.28 12.51
C SER A 244 5.62 9.17 12.46
N SER A 245 6.85 9.49 12.07
CA SER A 245 7.99 8.62 12.23
C SER A 245 8.65 8.85 13.60
N GLY A 246 9.11 7.80 14.23
CA GLY A 246 9.74 7.90 15.56
C GLY A 246 10.57 6.66 15.89
N GLU A 247 11.24 6.67 17.02
CA GLU A 247 12.05 5.55 17.51
C GLU A 247 11.21 4.31 17.88
N VAL A 248 9.91 4.41 17.87
CA VAL A 248 9.06 3.32 18.30
C VAL A 248 8.91 2.29 17.21
N PHE A 249 9.22 1.07 17.56
CA PHE A 249 9.20 -0.15 16.76
C PHE A 249 7.87 -0.47 16.05
N TYR A 250 6.80 0.24 16.34
CA TYR A 250 5.42 -0.09 15.94
C TYR A 250 4.75 0.97 15.10
N GLY A 251 5.46 1.49 14.12
CA GLY A 251 4.84 2.33 13.12
C GLY A 251 4.20 3.59 13.69
N GLY A 252 4.20 4.64 12.91
CA GLY A 252 3.79 5.94 13.35
C GLY A 252 2.48 6.00 14.12
N MET A 253 2.47 6.81 15.14
CA MET A 253 1.20 7.27 15.69
C MET A 253 0.59 8.22 14.68
N GLY A 254 -0.72 8.06 14.42
CA GLY A 254 -1.43 8.97 13.52
C GLY A 254 -1.30 10.42 14.02
N ALA A 255 -0.97 11.32 13.12
CA ALA A 255 -1.00 12.76 13.35
C ALA A 255 -2.37 13.32 12.98
#